data_af952e042f61fd2958eb380d686d8386
#
_entry.id   af952e042f61fd2958eb380d686d8386
#
_cell.length_a   1.000
_cell.length_b   1.000
_cell.length_c   1.000
_cell.angle_alpha   90.00
_cell.angle_beta   90.00
_cell.angle_gamma   90.00
#
_symmetry.space_group_name_H-M   'P 1'
#
loop_
_entity.id
_entity.type
_entity.pdbx_description
1 polymer ?
#
loop_
_entity_poly.entity_id
_entity_poly.type
_entity_poly.pdbx_seq_one_letter_code
_entity_poly.pdbx_strand_id
1 'polypeptide(L)'
;MHDKTQVFPLPEDDVVHSRLTHSLEVASVGRSLGKFVGLKLQERHSNVVPDDVANIVAAAALAHDIGNPPFGHAGEDAIAEFFRSPEGERALESLTESERRDLKAFEGNAQGFRLLTRLQLESDNGLHLTAATLAAFTKYPRTSDKALGDEDHASRKKHGLMQADVDTFRSVAQETGLMERVTRPSATENTSGVARATMAATAATSAAPSACVKTRLRVS
;
A
#
# COMPACT_ATOMS: atom_id res chain seq x y z
N MET A 1 12.81 6.87 7.88
CA MET A 1 13.38 6.28 6.64
C MET A 1 14.85 6.65 6.43
N HIS A 2 15.26 7.83 6.83
CA HIS A 2 16.65 8.30 6.64
C HIS A 2 17.69 7.35 7.26
N ASP A 3 17.46 6.90 8.49
CA ASP A 3 18.40 6.05 9.23
C ASP A 3 18.09 4.53 9.14
N LYS A 4 17.16 4.14 8.28
CA LYS A 4 16.87 2.73 8.00
C LYS A 4 17.71 2.25 6.83
N THR A 5 18.48 1.19 7.02
CA THR A 5 19.19 0.51 5.94
C THR A 5 18.21 -0.24 5.04
N GLN A 6 18.56 -0.43 3.76
CA GLN A 6 17.72 -1.19 2.84
C GLN A 6 17.69 -2.68 3.24
N VAL A 7 18.83 -3.29 3.46
CA VAL A 7 18.97 -4.69 3.90
C VAL A 7 19.99 -4.80 5.03
N PHE A 8 21.27 -4.51 4.77
CA PHE A 8 22.35 -4.54 5.75
C PHE A 8 23.13 -3.23 5.71
N PRO A 9 23.60 -2.73 6.88
CA PRO A 9 24.57 -1.65 6.91
C PRO A 9 25.91 -2.19 6.41
N LEU A 10 26.39 -1.68 5.28
CA LEU A 10 27.76 -1.92 4.80
C LEU A 10 28.55 -0.63 5.06
N PRO A 11 29.17 -0.46 6.24
CA PRO A 11 29.81 0.79 6.63
C PRO A 11 31.09 1.10 5.85
N GLU A 12 31.58 0.15 5.09
CA GLU A 12 32.82 0.28 4.29
C GLU A 12 32.57 0.70 2.84
N ASP A 13 31.30 0.73 2.39
CA ASP A 13 30.95 1.18 1.05
C ASP A 13 30.64 2.67 1.02
N ASP A 14 31.25 3.40 0.11
CA ASP A 14 31.04 4.85 -0.09
C ASP A 14 29.59 5.19 -0.51
N VAL A 15 28.80 4.22 -0.92
CA VAL A 15 27.40 4.39 -1.35
C VAL A 15 26.48 3.58 -0.44
N VAL A 16 26.13 4.16 0.72
CA VAL A 16 25.12 3.56 1.60
C VAL A 16 23.72 3.83 1.05
N HIS A 17 23.10 2.82 0.46
CA HIS A 17 21.69 2.88 0.05
C HIS A 17 20.77 2.82 1.28
N SER A 18 20.27 3.97 1.69
CA SER A 18 19.22 4.05 2.71
C SER A 18 17.84 3.80 2.07
N ARG A 19 16.84 3.43 2.88
CA ARG A 19 15.44 3.35 2.39
C ARG A 19 14.94 4.67 1.81
N LEU A 20 15.45 5.80 2.29
CA LEU A 20 15.07 7.10 1.76
C LEU A 20 15.59 7.30 0.33
N THR A 21 16.88 7.03 0.10
CA THR A 21 17.49 7.16 -1.25
C THR A 21 16.82 6.20 -2.23
N HIS A 22 16.62 4.94 -1.84
CA HIS A 22 15.88 3.97 -2.64
C HIS A 22 14.46 4.44 -2.99
N SER A 23 13.69 4.93 -2.01
CA SER A 23 12.33 5.41 -2.26
C SER A 23 12.29 6.62 -3.20
N LEU A 24 13.28 7.53 -3.11
CA LEU A 24 13.39 8.67 -4.02
C LEU A 24 13.72 8.23 -5.46
N GLU A 25 14.61 7.26 -5.63
CA GLU A 25 14.94 6.68 -6.93
C GLU A 25 13.73 5.99 -7.56
N VAL A 26 13.04 5.13 -6.78
CA VAL A 26 11.84 4.42 -7.24
C VAL A 26 10.74 5.43 -7.62
N ALA A 27 10.57 6.50 -6.84
CA ALA A 27 9.60 7.56 -7.15
C ALA A 27 9.96 8.31 -8.44
N SER A 28 11.24 8.59 -8.68
CA SER A 28 11.71 9.25 -9.91
C SER A 28 11.44 8.39 -11.15
N VAL A 29 11.80 7.12 -11.09
CA VAL A 29 11.49 6.15 -12.16
C VAL A 29 9.99 5.99 -12.33
N GLY A 30 9.25 5.84 -11.22
CA GLY A 30 7.80 5.71 -11.20
C GLY A 30 7.10 6.91 -11.86
N ARG A 31 7.56 8.14 -11.59
CA ARG A 31 7.07 9.35 -12.25
C ARG A 31 7.22 9.28 -13.77
N SER A 32 8.39 8.88 -14.23
CA SER A 32 8.70 8.81 -15.67
C SER A 32 7.82 7.75 -16.36
N LEU A 33 7.67 6.57 -15.76
CA LEU A 33 6.80 5.51 -16.26
C LEU A 33 5.33 5.92 -16.21
N GLY A 34 4.88 6.56 -15.13
CA GLY A 34 3.53 7.07 -14.97
C GLY A 34 3.19 8.11 -16.04
N LYS A 35 4.12 9.02 -16.36
CA LYS A 35 3.95 10.00 -17.44
C LYS A 35 3.79 9.32 -18.80
N PHE A 36 4.64 8.34 -19.10
CA PHE A 36 4.55 7.59 -20.35
C PHE A 36 3.21 6.84 -20.49
N VAL A 37 2.79 6.16 -19.43
CA VAL A 37 1.47 5.48 -19.41
C VAL A 37 0.32 6.49 -19.53
N GLY A 38 0.42 7.63 -18.83
CA GLY A 38 -0.58 8.69 -18.87
C GLY A 38 -0.78 9.25 -20.28
N LEU A 39 0.30 9.47 -21.05
CA LEU A 39 0.23 9.87 -22.45
C LEU A 39 -0.51 8.82 -23.30
N LYS A 40 -0.22 7.53 -23.10
CA LYS A 40 -0.92 6.45 -23.82
C LYS A 40 -2.40 6.32 -23.43
N LEU A 41 -2.73 6.58 -22.18
CA LEU A 41 -4.12 6.61 -21.73
C LEU A 41 -4.87 7.80 -22.31
N GLN A 42 -4.24 8.97 -22.42
CA GLN A 42 -4.83 10.18 -22.98
C GLN A 42 -5.23 10.00 -24.45
N GLU A 43 -4.50 9.19 -25.24
CA GLU A 43 -4.86 8.85 -26.63
C GLU A 43 -6.26 8.20 -26.73
N ARG A 44 -6.69 7.47 -25.68
CA ARG A 44 -7.97 6.74 -25.61
C ARG A 44 -9.02 7.46 -24.77
N HIS A 45 -8.57 8.26 -23.82
CA HIS A 45 -9.39 8.94 -22.83
C HIS A 45 -8.91 10.39 -22.70
N SER A 46 -9.50 11.30 -23.45
CA SER A 46 -9.04 12.70 -23.57
C SER A 46 -9.05 13.50 -22.26
N ASN A 47 -9.79 13.05 -21.25
CA ASN A 47 -9.88 13.64 -19.93
C ASN A 47 -8.75 13.18 -18.97
N VAL A 48 -7.90 12.24 -19.38
CA VAL A 48 -6.74 11.83 -18.59
C VAL A 48 -5.65 12.89 -18.69
N VAL A 49 -5.17 13.35 -17.53
CA VAL A 49 -4.03 14.25 -17.42
C VAL A 49 -2.77 13.40 -17.13
N PRO A 50 -1.81 13.33 -18.06
CA PRO A 50 -0.62 12.49 -17.90
C PRO A 50 0.22 12.81 -16.66
N ASP A 51 0.24 14.08 -16.24
CA ASP A 51 0.97 14.50 -15.04
C ASP A 51 0.30 14.00 -13.75
N ASP A 52 -1.02 13.89 -13.70
CA ASP A 52 -1.72 13.32 -12.56
C ASP A 52 -1.39 11.84 -12.39
N VAL A 53 -1.35 11.08 -13.49
CA VAL A 53 -0.90 9.68 -13.47
C VAL A 53 0.54 9.58 -12.96
N ALA A 54 1.43 10.43 -13.45
CA ALA A 54 2.82 10.48 -13.02
C ALA A 54 2.95 10.78 -11.53
N ASN A 55 2.17 11.73 -11.02
CA ASN A 55 2.17 12.14 -9.62
C ASN A 55 1.64 11.05 -8.70
N ILE A 56 0.54 10.37 -9.07
CA ILE A 56 -0.03 9.25 -8.32
C ILE A 56 0.99 8.12 -8.20
N VAL A 57 1.61 7.72 -9.32
CA VAL A 57 2.62 6.65 -9.34
C VAL A 57 3.84 7.04 -8.51
N ALA A 58 4.33 8.27 -8.64
CA ALA A 58 5.47 8.75 -7.88
C ALA A 58 5.19 8.77 -6.37
N ALA A 59 4.02 9.23 -5.95
CA ALA A 59 3.63 9.28 -4.54
C ALA A 59 3.50 7.86 -3.95
N ALA A 60 2.85 6.95 -4.66
CA ALA A 60 2.73 5.55 -4.24
C ALA A 60 4.12 4.86 -4.17
N ALA A 61 4.99 5.13 -5.15
CA ALA A 61 6.35 4.63 -5.19
C ALA A 61 7.21 5.20 -4.05
N LEU A 62 7.06 6.48 -3.71
CA LEU A 62 7.77 7.08 -2.58
C LEU A 62 7.39 6.41 -1.25
N ALA A 63 6.13 6.02 -1.11
CA ALA A 63 5.59 5.43 0.11
C ALA A 63 5.77 3.92 0.22
N HIS A 64 6.15 3.21 -0.86
CA HIS A 64 6.03 1.74 -0.97
C HIS A 64 6.66 0.94 0.17
N ASP A 65 7.73 1.44 0.76
CA ASP A 65 8.51 0.80 1.82
C ASP A 65 8.29 1.41 3.22
N ILE A 66 7.32 2.33 3.37
CA ILE A 66 7.14 3.08 4.63
C ILE A 66 6.81 2.18 5.82
N GLY A 67 6.09 1.09 5.59
CA GLY A 67 5.65 0.15 6.62
C GLY A 67 6.64 -0.98 6.93
N ASN A 68 7.69 -1.13 6.15
CA ASN A 68 8.66 -2.19 6.37
C ASN A 68 9.45 -1.95 7.66
N PRO A 69 9.62 -2.96 8.53
CA PRO A 69 10.47 -2.85 9.71
C PRO A 69 11.96 -2.80 9.32
N PRO A 70 12.87 -2.50 10.28
CA PRO A 70 14.29 -2.74 10.09
C PRO A 70 14.54 -4.19 9.68
N PHE A 71 15.53 -4.42 8.81
CA PHE A 71 15.90 -5.73 8.26
C PHE A 71 14.85 -6.39 7.34
N GLY A 72 13.83 -5.63 6.87
CA GLY A 72 12.85 -6.10 5.88
C GLY A 72 12.09 -7.35 6.33
N HIS A 73 12.08 -8.40 5.51
CA HIS A 73 11.35 -9.64 5.81
C HIS A 73 11.80 -10.35 7.09
N ALA A 74 13.11 -10.33 7.39
CA ALA A 74 13.60 -10.90 8.65
C ALA A 74 13.04 -10.15 9.87
N GLY A 75 12.83 -8.83 9.75
CA GLY A 75 12.15 -8.04 10.77
C GLY A 75 10.66 -8.34 10.86
N GLU A 76 9.97 -8.58 9.74
CA GLU A 76 8.57 -9.03 9.72
C GLU A 76 8.41 -10.36 10.42
N ASP A 77 9.28 -11.34 10.09
CA ASP A 77 9.29 -12.67 10.70
C ASP A 77 9.54 -12.60 12.21
N ALA A 78 10.51 -11.80 12.66
CA ALA A 78 10.81 -11.63 14.07
C ALA A 78 9.63 -11.00 14.86
N ILE A 79 8.93 -10.02 14.28
CA ILE A 79 7.72 -9.43 14.88
C ILE A 79 6.62 -10.49 14.98
N ALA A 80 6.37 -11.23 13.90
CA ALA A 80 5.35 -12.26 13.87
C ALA A 80 5.66 -13.40 14.85
N GLU A 81 6.92 -13.81 14.98
CA GLU A 81 7.38 -14.82 15.93
C GLU A 81 7.20 -14.36 17.38
N PHE A 82 7.54 -13.10 17.69
CA PHE A 82 7.28 -12.53 19.01
C PHE A 82 5.79 -12.66 19.39
N PHE A 83 4.88 -12.26 18.51
CA PHE A 83 3.44 -12.34 18.81
C PHE A 83 2.88 -13.77 18.84
N ARG A 84 3.63 -14.78 18.40
CA ARG A 84 3.32 -16.21 18.56
C ARG A 84 3.92 -16.79 19.85
N SER A 85 4.81 -16.09 20.54
CA SER A 85 5.41 -16.51 21.80
C SER A 85 4.42 -16.37 22.97
N PRO A 86 4.67 -17.04 24.12
CA PRO A 86 3.84 -16.89 25.32
C PRO A 86 3.77 -15.44 25.84
N GLU A 87 4.83 -14.66 25.68
CA GLU A 87 4.88 -13.25 26.04
C GLU A 87 4.01 -12.41 25.11
N GLY A 88 4.12 -12.64 23.82
CA GLY A 88 3.34 -11.97 22.79
C GLY A 88 1.85 -12.30 22.90
N GLU A 89 1.49 -13.56 23.16
CA GLU A 89 0.09 -13.98 23.37
C GLU A 89 -0.57 -13.20 24.51
N ARG A 90 0.12 -12.99 25.61
CA ARG A 90 -0.38 -12.17 26.74
C ARG A 90 -0.66 -10.73 26.33
N ALA A 91 0.19 -10.15 25.48
CA ALA A 91 -0.01 -8.79 24.96
C ALA A 91 -1.24 -8.68 24.03
N LEU A 92 -1.69 -9.80 23.47
CA LEU A 92 -2.83 -9.85 22.55
C LEU A 92 -4.18 -10.14 23.24
N GLU A 93 -4.25 -10.34 24.56
CA GLU A 93 -5.46 -10.80 25.26
C GLU A 93 -6.67 -9.89 25.04
N SER A 94 -6.48 -8.58 24.92
CA SER A 94 -7.55 -7.61 24.70
C SER A 94 -8.01 -7.49 23.25
N LEU A 95 -7.32 -8.13 22.30
CA LEU A 95 -7.60 -8.02 20.88
C LEU A 95 -8.55 -9.12 20.40
N THR A 96 -9.32 -8.81 19.36
CA THR A 96 -10.12 -9.78 18.64
C THR A 96 -9.23 -10.82 17.93
N GLU A 97 -9.79 -11.97 17.59
CA GLU A 97 -9.06 -13.03 16.89
C GLU A 97 -8.50 -12.56 15.53
N SER A 98 -9.23 -11.68 14.84
CA SER A 98 -8.79 -11.10 13.57
C SER A 98 -7.58 -10.18 13.74
N GLU A 99 -7.60 -9.32 14.76
CA GLU A 99 -6.49 -8.41 15.08
C GLU A 99 -5.25 -9.17 15.58
N ARG A 100 -5.45 -10.24 16.38
CA ARG A 100 -4.35 -11.14 16.78
C ARG A 100 -3.69 -11.76 15.57
N ARG A 101 -4.48 -12.16 14.56
CA ARG A 101 -3.97 -12.74 13.32
C ARG A 101 -3.13 -11.74 12.52
N ASP A 102 -3.55 -10.49 12.44
CA ASP A 102 -2.78 -9.41 11.80
C ASP A 102 -1.38 -9.29 12.38
N LEU A 103 -1.24 -9.38 13.71
CA LEU A 103 0.05 -9.25 14.39
C LEU A 103 0.90 -10.52 14.29
N LYS A 104 0.27 -11.72 14.36
CA LYS A 104 0.94 -13.01 14.19
C LYS A 104 1.38 -13.29 12.75
N ALA A 105 0.86 -12.55 11.80
CA ALA A 105 1.22 -12.57 10.39
C ALA A 105 1.63 -11.17 9.91
N PHE A 106 2.45 -10.49 10.71
CA PHE A 106 2.83 -9.09 10.44
C PHE A 106 3.35 -8.91 9.02
N GLU A 107 2.85 -7.89 8.32
CA GLU A 107 3.20 -7.59 6.93
C GLU A 107 3.42 -6.08 6.76
N GLY A 108 4.61 -5.71 6.26
CA GLY A 108 4.99 -4.31 6.08
C GLY A 108 4.07 -3.54 5.13
N ASN A 109 3.50 -4.19 4.11
CA ASN A 109 2.54 -3.53 3.21
C ASN A 109 1.26 -3.11 3.94
N ALA A 110 0.72 -3.95 4.83
CA ALA A 110 -0.44 -3.61 5.65
C ALA A 110 -0.12 -2.51 6.66
N GLN A 111 1.04 -2.59 7.32
CA GLN A 111 1.52 -1.54 8.21
C GLN A 111 1.73 -0.21 7.47
N GLY A 112 2.20 -0.25 6.22
CA GLY A 112 2.34 0.94 5.38
C GLY A 112 1.01 1.64 5.12
N PHE A 113 -0.04 0.90 4.76
CA PHE A 113 -1.37 1.45 4.59
C PHE A 113 -1.88 2.12 5.87
N ARG A 114 -1.70 1.46 7.03
CA ARG A 114 -2.07 1.99 8.33
C ARG A 114 -1.30 3.27 8.68
N LEU A 115 0.01 3.33 8.42
CA LEU A 115 0.81 4.55 8.62
C LEU A 115 0.29 5.72 7.79
N LEU A 116 -0.04 5.48 6.52
CA LEU A 116 -0.51 6.51 5.61
C LEU A 116 -1.92 7.02 5.96
N THR A 117 -2.77 6.15 6.52
CA THR A 117 -4.20 6.48 6.76
C THR A 117 -4.52 6.84 8.19
N ARG A 118 -3.68 6.47 9.17
CA ARG A 118 -4.00 6.66 10.59
C ARG A 118 -2.90 7.27 11.45
N LEU A 119 -1.63 6.82 11.29
CA LEU A 119 -0.62 7.01 12.33
C LEU A 119 0.33 8.18 12.12
N GLN A 120 0.32 8.85 10.97
CA GLN A 120 1.33 9.87 10.67
C GLN A 120 1.07 11.25 11.28
N LEU A 121 -0.14 11.56 11.66
CA LEU A 121 -0.50 12.85 12.27
C LEU A 121 -1.28 12.60 13.57
N GLU A 122 -1.22 13.56 14.51
CA GLU A 122 -1.92 13.51 15.81
C GLU A 122 -3.45 13.42 15.68
N SER A 123 -4.01 13.89 14.56
CA SER A 123 -5.41 13.63 14.22
C SER A 123 -5.50 12.30 13.48
N ASP A 124 -6.39 11.40 13.87
CA ASP A 124 -6.61 10.03 13.38
C ASP A 124 -6.78 9.83 11.85
N ASN A 125 -6.33 10.77 11.04
CA ASN A 125 -6.60 10.84 9.60
C ASN A 125 -5.35 10.63 8.71
N GLY A 126 -4.21 10.24 9.26
CA GLY A 126 -3.00 9.99 8.49
C GLY A 126 -2.53 11.19 7.65
N LEU A 127 -1.94 10.93 6.48
CA LEU A 127 -1.37 11.97 5.60
C LEU A 127 -2.38 12.63 4.65
N HIS A 128 -3.67 12.34 4.76
CA HIS A 128 -4.72 12.87 3.86
C HIS A 128 -4.42 12.70 2.36
N LEU A 129 -3.86 11.54 1.99
CA LEU A 129 -3.59 11.21 0.60
C LEU A 129 -4.89 11.00 -0.18
N THR A 130 -4.85 11.24 -1.49
CA THR A 130 -6.00 10.97 -2.36
C THR A 130 -6.30 9.48 -2.42
N ALA A 131 -7.57 9.12 -2.65
CA ALA A 131 -7.98 7.73 -2.84
C ALA A 131 -7.20 7.05 -3.97
N ALA A 132 -6.91 7.78 -5.06
CA ALA A 132 -6.09 7.28 -6.17
C ALA A 132 -4.67 6.89 -5.73
N THR A 133 -4.03 7.70 -4.88
CA THR A 133 -2.69 7.38 -4.34
C THR A 133 -2.73 6.20 -3.39
N LEU A 134 -3.72 6.13 -2.48
CA LEU A 134 -3.89 5.00 -1.56
C LEU A 134 -4.20 3.69 -2.30
N ALA A 135 -5.03 3.75 -3.34
CA ALA A 135 -5.32 2.60 -4.19
C ALA A 135 -4.08 2.12 -4.95
N ALA A 136 -3.29 3.04 -5.51
CA ALA A 136 -2.04 2.73 -6.19
C ALA A 136 -0.97 2.15 -5.25
N PHE A 137 -0.92 2.62 -3.99
CA PHE A 137 -0.04 2.10 -2.96
C PHE A 137 -0.40 0.66 -2.55
N THR A 138 -1.69 0.30 -2.51
CA THR A 138 -2.16 -0.97 -1.96
C THR A 138 -1.84 -2.15 -2.87
N LYS A 139 -0.70 -2.78 -2.62
CA LYS A 139 -0.17 -3.89 -3.43
C LYS A 139 -0.99 -5.18 -3.31
N TYR A 140 -1.49 -5.48 -2.11
CA TYR A 140 -2.27 -6.68 -1.80
C TYR A 140 -3.58 -6.26 -1.13
N PRO A 141 -4.68 -6.01 -1.90
CA PRO A 141 -5.93 -5.46 -1.37
C PRO A 141 -6.77 -6.55 -0.66
N ARG A 142 -6.24 -7.13 0.40
CA ARG A 142 -6.88 -8.15 1.23
C ARG A 142 -6.32 -8.15 2.64
N THR A 143 -7.04 -8.75 3.56
CA THR A 143 -6.72 -8.91 4.97
C THR A 143 -5.99 -10.23 5.26
N SER A 144 -5.42 -10.36 6.44
CA SER A 144 -4.66 -11.52 6.89
C SER A 144 -5.47 -12.83 6.91
N ASP A 145 -6.79 -12.76 7.14
CA ASP A 145 -7.69 -13.91 7.15
C ASP A 145 -7.89 -14.55 5.76
N LYS A 146 -7.68 -13.78 4.69
CA LYS A 146 -7.79 -14.23 3.30
C LYS A 146 -6.45 -14.58 2.65
N ALA A 147 -5.36 -14.39 3.37
CA ALA A 147 -4.01 -14.67 2.87
C ALA A 147 -3.67 -16.17 2.84
N LEU A 148 -4.35 -16.96 3.67
CA LEU A 148 -4.06 -18.38 3.88
C LEU A 148 -4.87 -19.25 2.90
N GLY A 149 -4.36 -19.56 1.71
CA GLY A 149 -5.16 -20.43 0.87
C GLY A 149 -4.56 -21.00 -0.40
N ASP A 150 -3.35 -20.59 -0.79
CA ASP A 150 -2.71 -21.20 -1.97
C ASP A 150 -1.23 -20.83 -1.99
N GLU A 151 -0.38 -21.78 -1.67
CA GLU A 151 1.06 -21.55 -1.54
C GLU A 151 1.76 -21.28 -2.88
N ASP A 152 1.09 -21.55 -4.01
CA ASP A 152 1.69 -21.47 -5.33
C ASP A 152 1.73 -20.05 -5.92
N HIS A 153 0.97 -19.10 -5.38
CA HIS A 153 0.98 -17.73 -5.87
C HIS A 153 1.44 -16.71 -4.82
N ALA A 154 2.56 -16.03 -5.09
CA ALA A 154 3.12 -14.98 -4.21
C ALA A 154 2.09 -13.90 -3.83
N SER A 155 1.13 -13.57 -4.73
CA SER A 155 0.04 -12.64 -4.47
C SER A 155 -0.99 -13.15 -3.45
N ARG A 156 -0.96 -14.43 -3.10
CA ARG A 156 -1.87 -15.05 -2.13
C ARG A 156 -1.24 -15.27 -0.76
N LYS A 157 0.09 -15.15 -0.67
CA LYS A 157 0.84 -15.29 0.60
C LYS A 157 0.84 -14.03 1.45
N LYS A 158 0.65 -12.86 0.84
CA LYS A 158 0.76 -11.56 1.49
C LYS A 158 -0.58 -10.84 1.57
N HIS A 159 -0.74 -9.99 2.57
CA HIS A 159 -1.88 -9.10 2.73
C HIS A 159 -1.41 -7.64 2.80
N GLY A 160 -2.26 -6.70 2.46
CA GLY A 160 -1.94 -5.27 2.45
C GLY A 160 -2.86 -4.44 3.32
N LEU A 161 -3.72 -5.09 4.12
CA LEU A 161 -4.66 -4.42 5.00
C LEU A 161 -4.74 -5.15 6.34
N MET A 162 -4.70 -4.41 7.44
CA MET A 162 -5.12 -4.91 8.74
C MET A 162 -6.63 -4.87 8.87
N GLN A 163 -7.20 -5.71 9.72
CA GLN A 163 -8.66 -5.78 9.93
C GLN A 163 -9.28 -4.43 10.27
N ALA A 164 -8.61 -3.65 11.11
CA ALA A 164 -9.07 -2.31 11.50
C ALA A 164 -9.08 -1.28 10.35
N ASP A 165 -8.44 -1.56 9.22
CA ASP A 165 -8.29 -0.62 8.09
C ASP A 165 -9.20 -0.97 6.90
N VAL A 166 -9.99 -2.04 7.01
CA VAL A 166 -10.88 -2.55 5.95
C VAL A 166 -11.90 -1.51 5.49
N ASP A 167 -12.53 -0.80 6.41
CA ASP A 167 -13.56 0.18 6.06
C ASP A 167 -12.95 1.40 5.37
N THR A 168 -11.77 1.84 5.80
CA THR A 168 -11.01 2.89 5.11
C THR A 168 -10.67 2.47 3.68
N PHE A 169 -10.17 1.24 3.50
CA PHE A 169 -9.88 0.75 2.16
C PHE A 169 -11.13 0.55 1.32
N ARG A 170 -12.24 0.12 1.90
CA ARG A 170 -13.52 0.00 1.18
C ARG A 170 -13.97 1.35 0.59
N SER A 171 -13.82 2.45 1.35
CA SER A 171 -14.10 3.79 0.84
C SER A 171 -13.17 4.17 -0.32
N VAL A 172 -11.88 3.87 -0.20
CA VAL A 172 -10.89 4.06 -1.28
C VAL A 172 -11.28 3.26 -2.52
N ALA A 173 -11.65 2.00 -2.35
CA ALA A 173 -12.02 1.10 -3.45
C ALA A 173 -13.30 1.56 -4.14
N GLN A 174 -14.31 2.03 -3.40
CA GLN A 174 -15.54 2.59 -3.97
C GLN A 174 -15.26 3.84 -4.80
N GLU A 175 -14.45 4.78 -4.28
CA GLU A 175 -14.11 6.02 -4.98
C GLU A 175 -13.30 5.77 -6.26
N THR A 176 -12.46 4.73 -6.26
CA THR A 176 -11.59 4.38 -7.39
C THR A 176 -12.15 3.29 -8.31
N GLY A 177 -13.34 2.77 -8.05
CA GLY A 177 -13.96 1.72 -8.84
C GLY A 177 -13.30 0.33 -8.69
N LEU A 178 -12.54 0.10 -7.61
CA LEU A 178 -11.86 -1.19 -7.36
C LEU A 178 -12.74 -2.26 -6.73
N MET A 179 -13.94 -1.94 -6.26
CA MET A 179 -14.80 -2.83 -5.47
C MET A 179 -15.10 -4.18 -6.13
N GLU A 180 -15.37 -4.19 -7.43
CA GLU A 180 -15.70 -5.44 -8.14
C GLU A 180 -14.52 -6.43 -8.18
N ARG A 181 -13.27 -5.94 -8.06
CA ARG A 181 -12.06 -6.76 -8.15
C ARG A 181 -11.58 -7.28 -6.80
N VAL A 182 -11.91 -6.60 -5.72
CA VAL A 182 -11.55 -7.02 -4.35
C VAL A 182 -12.32 -8.27 -3.92
N THR A 183 -13.52 -8.46 -4.47
CA THR A 183 -14.43 -9.57 -4.09
C THR A 183 -14.34 -10.81 -4.98
N ARG A 184 -13.68 -10.74 -6.14
CA ARG A 184 -13.53 -11.89 -7.05
C ARG A 184 -12.12 -12.50 -6.95
N PRO A 185 -11.97 -13.76 -6.58
CA PRO A 185 -10.72 -14.49 -6.78
C PRO A 185 -10.57 -14.78 -8.29
N SER A 186 -9.83 -13.93 -9.02
CA SER A 186 -9.56 -14.23 -10.43
C SER A 186 -8.35 -15.16 -10.54
N ALA A 187 -8.58 -16.31 -11.13
CA ALA A 187 -7.61 -17.40 -11.29
C ALA A 187 -6.50 -17.14 -12.33
N THR A 188 -6.42 -15.97 -12.97
CA THR A 188 -5.60 -15.81 -14.18
C THR A 188 -4.85 -14.50 -14.36
N GLU A 189 -4.49 -13.75 -13.30
CA GLU A 189 -3.84 -12.47 -13.59
C GLU A 189 -2.56 -12.20 -12.81
N ASN A 190 -1.47 -12.49 -13.48
CA ASN A 190 -0.08 -12.29 -13.05
C ASN A 190 0.43 -10.87 -13.36
N THR A 191 -0.30 -9.84 -12.94
CA THR A 191 0.15 -8.44 -13.04
C THR A 191 0.18 -7.79 -11.66
N SER A 192 1.30 -7.15 -11.35
CA SER A 192 1.51 -6.47 -10.07
C SER A 192 0.32 -5.54 -9.74
N GLY A 193 -0.19 -5.62 -8.52
CA GLY A 193 -1.37 -4.85 -8.07
C GLY A 193 -1.21 -3.34 -8.27
N VAL A 194 0.03 -2.82 -8.24
CA VAL A 194 0.34 -1.41 -8.48
C VAL A 194 -0.09 -0.94 -9.87
N ALA A 195 0.20 -1.71 -10.94
CA ALA A 195 -0.19 -1.32 -12.30
C ALA A 195 -1.72 -1.31 -12.49
N ARG A 196 -2.43 -2.23 -11.83
CA ARG A 196 -3.90 -2.31 -11.91
C ARG A 196 -4.60 -1.24 -11.07
N ALA A 197 -4.12 -0.98 -9.86
CA ALA A 197 -4.62 0.08 -9.02
C ALA A 197 -4.42 1.46 -9.68
N THR A 198 -3.27 1.68 -10.33
CA THR A 198 -2.99 2.91 -11.06
C THR A 198 -3.94 3.09 -12.25
N MET A 199 -4.20 2.04 -13.03
CA MET A 199 -5.14 2.10 -14.16
C MET A 199 -6.59 2.35 -13.71
N ALA A 200 -7.03 1.70 -12.63
CA ALA A 200 -8.38 1.89 -12.10
C ALA A 200 -8.54 3.28 -11.46
N ALA A 201 -7.56 3.76 -10.72
CA ALA A 201 -7.56 5.09 -10.12
C ALA A 201 -7.60 6.20 -11.20
N THR A 202 -6.90 6.00 -12.32
CA THR A 202 -6.91 6.93 -13.44
C THR A 202 -8.26 6.95 -14.15
N ALA A 203 -8.93 5.80 -14.31
CA ALA A 203 -10.27 5.71 -14.90
C ALA A 203 -11.32 6.40 -14.00
N ALA A 204 -11.22 6.29 -12.69
CA ALA A 204 -12.13 6.92 -11.74
C ALA A 204 -11.99 8.45 -11.70
N THR A 205 -10.75 8.98 -11.78
CA THR A 205 -10.51 10.42 -11.86
C THR A 205 -11.07 11.02 -13.18
N SER A 206 -11.15 10.22 -14.22
CA SER A 206 -11.66 10.64 -15.51
C SER A 206 -13.20 10.69 -15.59
N ALA A 207 -13.90 10.00 -14.72
CA ALA A 207 -15.37 9.94 -14.68
C ALA A 207 -16.00 11.01 -13.76
N ALA A 208 -15.23 11.68 -12.92
CA ALA A 208 -15.73 12.74 -12.05
C ALA A 208 -15.83 14.08 -12.81
N PRO A 209 -17.00 14.77 -12.79
CA PRO A 209 -17.06 16.15 -13.26
C PRO A 209 -16.13 17.00 -12.40
N SER A 210 -15.53 18.03 -12.99
CA SER A 210 -14.48 18.92 -12.44
C SER A 210 -14.88 19.73 -11.19
N ALA A 211 -15.48 19.08 -10.21
CA ALA A 211 -15.67 19.62 -8.89
C ALA A 211 -14.39 19.33 -8.09
N CYS A 212 -13.69 20.39 -7.73
CA CYS A 212 -12.54 20.40 -6.84
C CYS A 212 -12.76 19.43 -5.67
N VAL A 213 -12.14 18.24 -5.73
CA VAL A 213 -12.29 17.18 -4.74
C VAL A 213 -11.51 17.59 -3.49
N LYS A 214 -12.12 18.50 -2.70
CA LYS A 214 -11.88 18.63 -1.27
C LYS A 214 -12.88 17.73 -0.53
N THR A 215 -12.90 16.46 -0.81
CA THR A 215 -13.70 15.54 -0.01
C THR A 215 -12.83 15.12 1.18
N ARG A 216 -13.03 15.78 2.31
CA ARG A 216 -12.56 15.30 3.60
C ARG A 216 -13.21 13.93 3.82
N LEU A 217 -12.40 12.88 3.91
CA LEU A 217 -12.84 11.62 4.52
C LEU A 217 -13.29 11.92 5.94
N ARG A 218 -14.58 12.04 6.16
CA ARG A 218 -15.17 12.00 7.50
C ARG A 218 -15.26 10.52 7.87
N VAL A 219 -14.35 10.08 8.69
CA VAL A 219 -14.53 8.84 9.46
C VAL A 219 -15.33 9.25 10.69
N SER A 220 -16.55 8.79 10.78
CA SER A 220 -17.38 8.85 11.97
C SER A 220 -16.93 7.83 12.99
#